data_351ead1f28f1b4dcc8318b8a4bdf9559
#
_entry.id   351ead1f28f1b4dcc8318b8a4bdf9559
#
_cell.length_a   1.000
_cell.length_b   1.000
_cell.length_c   1.000
_cell.angle_alpha   90.00
_cell.angle_beta   90.00
_cell.angle_gamma   90.00
#
_symmetry.space_group_name_H-M   'P 1'
#
loop_
_entity.id
_entity.type
_entity.pdbx_description
1 polymer ?
#
loop_
_entity_poly.entity_id
_entity_poly.type
_entity_poly.pdbx_seq_one_letter_code
_entity_poly.pdbx_strand_id
1 'polypeptide(L)' 'AVKKEGLLILSGILDKYVDRVEQKFSSMKLVEKYQKEEWFTLVLQRN' A
#
# COMPACT_ATOMS: atom_id res chain seq x y z
N ALA A 1 5.03 -13.38 6.84
CA ALA A 1 6.36 -12.98 6.42
C ALA A 1 6.39 -12.60 4.96
N VAL A 2 7.22 -11.66 4.62
CA VAL A 2 7.33 -11.19 3.26
C VAL A 2 8.19 -12.17 2.46
N LYS A 3 7.64 -12.62 1.34
CA LYS A 3 8.36 -13.53 0.49
C LYS A 3 9.38 -12.78 -0.34
N LYS A 4 10.13 -13.49 -1.17
CA LYS A 4 11.16 -12.85 -1.95
C LYS A 4 10.57 -11.80 -2.91
N GLU A 5 9.36 -11.99 -3.39
CA GLU A 5 8.74 -10.96 -4.20
C GLU A 5 8.42 -9.74 -3.39
N GLY A 6 8.28 -9.92 -2.10
CA GLY A 6 8.09 -8.81 -1.21
C GLY A 6 6.78 -8.07 -1.39
N LEU A 7 5.72 -8.77 -1.67
CA LEU A 7 4.41 -8.13 -1.79
C LEU A 7 3.84 -7.81 -0.42
N LEU A 8 3.38 -6.59 -0.26
CA LEU A 8 2.78 -6.15 0.98
C LEU A 8 1.41 -5.56 0.67
N ILE A 9 0.39 -6.08 1.29
CA ILE A 9 -0.98 -5.62 1.08
C ILE A 9 -1.46 -4.91 2.32
N LEU A 10 -1.79 -3.64 2.16
CA LEU A 10 -2.30 -2.79 3.22
C LEU A 10 -3.75 -2.46 2.93
N SER A 11 -4.63 -2.81 3.82
CA SER A 11 -6.06 -2.56 3.63
C SER A 11 -6.61 -1.75 4.79
N GLY A 12 -7.80 -1.17 4.58
CA GLY A 12 -8.45 -0.41 5.62
C GLY A 12 -7.79 0.94 5.87
N ILE A 13 -7.19 1.53 4.85
CA ILE A 13 -6.53 2.81 4.97
C ILE A 13 -7.50 3.92 4.59
N LEU A 14 -7.71 4.85 5.49
CA LEU A 14 -8.55 6.00 5.21
C LEU A 14 -7.87 6.93 4.21
N ASP A 15 -8.69 7.63 3.43
CA ASP A 15 -8.20 8.54 2.42
C ASP A 15 -7.14 9.49 2.95
N LYS A 16 -7.39 10.05 4.12
CA LYS A 16 -6.48 11.04 4.69
C LYS A 16 -5.14 10.45 5.10
N TYR A 17 -5.05 9.14 5.19
CA TYR A 17 -3.81 8.48 5.59
C TYR A 17 -3.05 7.89 4.42
N VAL A 18 -3.64 7.89 3.23
CA VAL A 18 -3.00 7.27 2.07
C VAL A 18 -1.67 7.94 1.76
N ASP A 19 -1.63 9.26 1.76
CA ASP A 19 -0.40 9.97 1.48
C ASP A 19 0.70 9.63 2.48
N ARG A 20 0.33 9.52 3.75
CA ARG A 20 1.29 9.17 4.78
C ARG A 20 1.87 7.80 4.55
N VAL A 21 1.00 6.84 4.21
CA VAL A 21 1.44 5.48 3.98
C VAL A 21 2.36 5.43 2.78
N GLU A 22 2.01 6.14 1.73
CA GLU A 22 2.85 6.15 0.53
C GLU A 22 4.23 6.74 0.82
N GLN A 23 4.29 7.77 1.63
CA GLN A 23 5.58 8.34 2.02
C GLN A 23 6.39 7.37 2.86
N LYS A 24 5.72 6.68 3.77
CA LYS A 24 6.40 5.76 4.66
C LYS A 24 6.99 4.58 3.90
N PHE A 25 6.32 4.17 2.85
CA PHE A 25 6.79 3.04 2.04
C PHE A 25 7.28 3.50 0.68
N SER A 26 7.89 4.67 0.63
CA SER A 26 8.33 5.23 -0.64
C SER A 26 9.41 4.39 -1.32
N SER A 27 10.12 3.58 -0.55
CA SER A 27 11.13 2.70 -1.13
C SER A 27 10.52 1.50 -1.83
N MET A 28 9.22 1.30 -1.67
CA MET A 28 8.53 0.20 -2.30
C MET A 28 7.72 0.70 -3.49
N LYS A 29 7.47 -0.19 -4.43
CA LYS A 29 6.73 0.16 -5.63
C LYS A 29 5.25 -0.09 -5.41
N LEU A 30 4.43 0.89 -5.73
CA LEU A 30 2.98 0.74 -5.67
C LEU A 30 2.52 -0.02 -6.89
N VAL A 31 2.03 -1.23 -6.70
CA VAL A 31 1.59 -2.09 -7.79
C VAL A 31 0.13 -1.87 -8.09
N GLU A 32 -0.69 -1.86 -7.05
CA GLU A 32 -2.12 -1.71 -7.20
C GLU A 32 -2.66 -0.79 -6.13
N LYS A 33 -3.74 -0.12 -6.45
CA LYS A 33 -4.42 0.75 -5.51
C LYS A 33 -5.91 0.61 -5.74
N TYR A 34 -6.61 0.15 -4.72
CA TYR A 34 -8.05 -0.02 -4.79
C TYR A 34 -8.73 0.93 -3.83
N GLN A 35 -9.85 1.46 -4.25
CA GLN A 35 -10.67 2.32 -3.41
C GLN A 35 -12.04 1.71 -3.26
N LYS A 36 -12.50 1.62 -2.03
CA LYS A 36 -13.86 1.17 -1.76
C LYS A 36 -14.45 2.12 -0.72
N GLU A 37 -15.43 2.90 -1.14
CA GLU A 37 -16.02 3.93 -0.29
C GLU A 37 -14.93 4.87 0.18
N GLU A 38 -14.68 4.95 1.47
CA GLU A 38 -13.64 5.82 2.00
C GLU A 38 -12.36 5.05 2.36
N TRP A 39 -12.33 3.76 2.03
CA TRP A 39 -11.20 2.90 2.40
C TRP A 39 -10.35 2.62 1.18
N PHE A 40 -9.05 2.54 1.41
CA PHE A 40 -8.11 2.21 0.35
C PHE A 40 -7.35 0.95 0.69
N THR A 41 -7.04 0.19 -0.35
CA THR A 41 -6.18 -0.97 -0.23
C THR A 41 -4.99 -0.75 -1.16
N LEU A 42 -3.80 -0.81 -0.60
CA LEU A 42 -2.58 -0.61 -1.37
C LEU A 42 -1.80 -1.91 -1.44
N VAL A 43 -1.37 -2.25 -2.64
CA VAL A 43 -0.50 -3.40 -2.84
C VAL A 43 0.86 -2.88 -3.25
N LEU A 44 1.84 -3.11 -2.40
CA LEU A 44 3.19 -2.61 -2.61
C LEU A 44 4.11 -3.78 -2.88
N GLN A 45 5.10 -3.52 -3.71
CA GLN A 45 6.10 -4.53 -4.03
C GLN A 45 7.47 -4.02 -3.66
N ARG A 46 8.20 -4.85 -2.95
CA ARG A 46 9.55 -4.52 -2.57
C ARG A 46 10.47 -4.64 -3.78
N ASN A 47 11.36 -3.69 -3.91
CA ASN A 47 12.37 -3.74 -4.98
C ASN A 47 13.50 -4.68 -4.65
#